data_6e91f272b04394ceb39de17dda4601dc
#
_entry.id   6e91f272b04394ceb39de17dda4601dc
#
_cell.length_a   1.000
_cell.length_b   1.000
_cell.length_c   1.000
_cell.angle_alpha   90.00
_cell.angle_beta   90.00
_cell.angle_gamma   90.00
#
_symmetry.space_group_name_H-M   'P 1'
#
loop_
_entity.id
_entity.type
_entity.pdbx_description
1 polymer ?
#
loop_
_entity_poly.entity_id
_entity_poly.type
_entity_poly.pdbx_seq_one_letter_code
_entity_poly.pdbx_strand_id
1 'polypeptide(L)'
;MKAIRTAELDIEDIATIHNRIRTQKLSPVEVLAGCLKRIEQVNPQLNAFITVLADQALAQATAAEAEIKTGKWRGPLHGIPVAIKDFYDTAGIKTTAAFERFKDRVPHKDAVGVAKLKEAGAVIIGKTNMHRLGEGTTGLDSYFGPVHNPWSPQHIAGGFIIRISSSSCDRHVLCHFGH
;
A
#
# COMPACT_ATOMS: atom_id res chain seq x y z
N MET A 1 -16.67 7.30 -16.29
CA MET A 1 -15.46 6.49 -16.02
C MET A 1 -15.71 5.07 -16.52
N LYS A 2 -14.81 4.48 -17.32
CA LYS A 2 -14.92 3.05 -17.67
C LYS A 2 -14.42 2.23 -16.48
N ALA A 3 -15.11 1.12 -16.16
CA ALA A 3 -14.61 0.16 -15.18
C ALA A 3 -13.22 -0.34 -15.59
N ILE A 4 -12.32 -0.50 -14.64
CA ILE A 4 -10.98 -1.04 -14.90
C ILE A 4 -11.17 -2.51 -15.24
N ARG A 5 -10.84 -2.90 -16.48
CA ARG A 5 -10.98 -4.29 -16.93
C ARG A 5 -9.98 -5.19 -16.21
N THR A 6 -10.49 -6.20 -15.53
CA THR A 6 -9.72 -7.20 -14.76
C THR A 6 -9.07 -8.29 -15.63
N ALA A 7 -9.34 -8.32 -16.93
CA ALA A 7 -8.97 -9.42 -17.81
C ALA A 7 -7.47 -9.49 -18.20
N GLU A 8 -6.64 -8.56 -17.73
CA GLU A 8 -5.21 -8.50 -18.09
C GLU A 8 -4.30 -8.61 -16.86
N LEU A 9 -4.80 -9.20 -15.79
CA LEU A 9 -4.13 -9.14 -14.50
C LEU A 9 -3.65 -10.54 -14.11
N ASP A 10 -2.38 -10.83 -14.41
CA ASP A 10 -1.66 -11.96 -13.82
C ASP A 10 -1.46 -11.69 -12.32
N ILE A 11 -2.37 -12.25 -11.51
CA ILE A 11 -2.49 -11.95 -10.10
C ILE A 11 -1.86 -13.08 -9.31
N GLU A 12 -0.65 -12.84 -8.85
CA GLU A 12 0.00 -13.71 -7.87
C GLU A 12 -0.39 -13.31 -6.45
N ASP A 13 -0.66 -14.27 -5.59
CA ASP A 13 -0.88 -14.03 -4.18
C ASP A 13 0.44 -13.74 -3.43
N ILE A 14 0.33 -13.19 -2.21
CA ILE A 14 1.50 -12.84 -1.40
C ILE A 14 2.39 -14.07 -1.15
N ALA A 15 1.80 -15.25 -0.95
CA ALA A 15 2.55 -16.48 -0.70
C ALA A 15 3.39 -16.88 -1.91
N THR A 16 2.84 -16.73 -3.10
CA THR A 16 3.56 -16.98 -4.36
C THR A 16 4.69 -15.98 -4.58
N ILE A 17 4.40 -14.66 -4.42
CA ILE A 17 5.42 -13.60 -4.54
C ILE A 17 6.53 -13.82 -3.49
N HIS A 18 6.16 -14.09 -2.23
CA HIS A 18 7.09 -14.40 -1.15
C HIS A 18 8.04 -15.56 -1.53
N ASN A 19 7.49 -16.68 -2.03
CA ASN A 19 8.29 -17.83 -2.42
C ASN A 19 9.25 -17.52 -3.58
N ARG A 20 8.79 -16.73 -4.57
CA ARG A 20 9.63 -16.29 -5.68
C ARG A 20 10.75 -15.35 -5.22
N ILE A 21 10.46 -14.42 -4.31
CA ILE A 21 11.48 -13.53 -3.73
C ILE A 21 12.48 -14.36 -2.91
N ARG A 22 12.01 -15.25 -2.03
CA ARG A 22 12.86 -16.11 -1.20
C ARG A 22 13.79 -16.99 -2.02
N THR A 23 13.30 -17.50 -3.14
CA THR A 23 14.08 -18.33 -4.07
C THR A 23 14.86 -17.51 -5.12
N GLN A 24 14.90 -16.19 -4.98
CA GLN A 24 15.59 -15.24 -5.88
C GLN A 24 15.14 -15.35 -7.35
N LYS A 25 13.92 -15.83 -7.60
CA LYS A 25 13.30 -15.87 -8.92
C LYS A 25 12.57 -14.57 -9.28
N LEU A 26 12.42 -13.67 -8.30
CA LEU A 26 11.80 -12.36 -8.44
C LEU A 26 12.48 -11.39 -7.48
N SER A 27 12.81 -10.20 -7.95
CA SER A 27 13.41 -9.17 -7.11
C SER A 27 12.35 -8.35 -6.37
N PRO A 28 12.56 -7.98 -5.08
CA PRO A 28 11.75 -6.96 -4.40
C PRO A 28 11.64 -5.66 -5.19
N VAL A 29 12.70 -5.26 -5.91
CA VAL A 29 12.72 -4.06 -6.75
C VAL A 29 11.79 -4.20 -7.95
N GLU A 30 11.75 -5.37 -8.60
CA GLU A 30 10.83 -5.64 -9.71
C GLU A 30 9.37 -5.61 -9.24
N VAL A 31 9.06 -6.23 -8.10
CA VAL A 31 7.73 -6.19 -7.50
C VAL A 31 7.30 -4.76 -7.20
N LEU A 32 8.18 -3.97 -6.57
CA LEU A 32 7.92 -2.57 -6.28
C LEU A 32 7.68 -1.75 -7.55
N ALA A 33 8.51 -1.92 -8.58
CA ALA A 33 8.37 -1.20 -9.84
C ALA A 33 7.01 -1.47 -10.50
N GLY A 34 6.56 -2.73 -10.49
CA GLY A 34 5.22 -3.10 -10.96
C GLY A 34 4.10 -2.38 -10.17
N CYS A 35 4.21 -2.36 -8.83
CA CYS A 35 3.26 -1.67 -7.96
C CYS A 35 3.21 -0.16 -8.22
N LEU A 36 4.36 0.51 -8.29
CA LEU A 36 4.43 1.95 -8.53
C LEU A 36 3.86 2.33 -9.89
N LYS A 37 4.21 1.59 -10.94
CA LYS A 37 3.65 1.78 -12.29
C LYS A 37 2.13 1.67 -12.28
N ARG A 38 1.59 0.69 -11.55
CA ARG A 38 0.15 0.51 -11.44
C ARG A 38 -0.52 1.65 -10.66
N ILE A 39 0.07 2.07 -9.55
CA ILE A 39 -0.42 3.23 -8.78
C ILE A 39 -0.49 4.46 -9.68
N GLU A 40 0.56 4.76 -10.43
CA GLU A 40 0.60 5.89 -11.37
C GLU A 40 -0.55 5.84 -12.39
N GLN A 41 -0.85 4.66 -12.92
CA GLN A 41 -1.92 4.47 -13.92
C GLN A 41 -3.33 4.62 -13.35
N VAL A 42 -3.59 4.11 -12.13
CA VAL A 42 -4.96 3.99 -11.62
C VAL A 42 -5.30 5.01 -10.54
N ASN A 43 -4.33 5.50 -9.78
CA ASN A 43 -4.59 6.42 -8.67
C ASN A 43 -5.27 7.73 -9.09
N PRO A 44 -4.99 8.33 -10.25
CA PRO A 44 -5.73 9.51 -10.72
C PRO A 44 -7.24 9.31 -10.85
N GLN A 45 -7.68 8.06 -11.06
CA GLN A 45 -9.09 7.70 -11.17
C GLN A 45 -9.68 7.22 -9.84
N LEU A 46 -8.88 6.54 -9.03
CA LEU A 46 -9.35 5.89 -7.79
C LEU A 46 -9.21 6.78 -6.56
N ASN A 47 -8.25 7.71 -6.57
CA ASN A 47 -7.88 8.53 -5.41
C ASN A 47 -7.61 7.69 -4.16
N ALA A 48 -6.94 6.59 -4.36
CA ALA A 48 -6.73 5.55 -3.37
C ALA A 48 -5.49 5.79 -2.49
N PHE A 49 -4.47 6.49 -3.03
CA PHE A 49 -3.29 6.92 -2.30
C PHE A 49 -3.28 8.43 -2.10
N ILE A 50 -3.04 8.87 -0.86
CA ILE A 50 -2.79 10.28 -0.52
C ILE A 50 -1.31 10.62 -0.76
N THR A 51 -0.42 9.69 -0.38
CA THR A 51 1.02 9.87 -0.49
C THR A 51 1.64 8.60 -1.06
N VAL A 52 2.45 8.75 -2.10
CA VAL A 52 3.28 7.65 -2.66
C VAL A 52 4.73 7.93 -2.31
N LEU A 53 5.43 6.93 -1.77
CA LEU A 53 6.78 7.03 -1.23
C LEU A 53 7.81 6.35 -2.15
N ALA A 54 7.78 6.65 -3.45
CA ALA A 54 8.54 5.93 -4.48
C ALA A 54 10.02 5.79 -4.14
N ASP A 55 10.72 6.90 -3.82
CA ASP A 55 12.15 6.89 -3.55
C ASP A 55 12.50 6.12 -2.28
N GLN A 56 11.72 6.33 -1.21
CA GLN A 56 11.93 5.62 0.06
C GLN A 56 11.65 4.12 -0.09
N ALA A 57 10.60 3.76 -0.82
CA ALA A 57 10.25 2.38 -1.11
C ALA A 57 11.32 1.70 -1.95
N LEU A 58 11.89 2.40 -2.95
CA LEU A 58 12.98 1.88 -3.76
C LEU A 58 14.22 1.59 -2.91
N ALA A 59 14.60 2.50 -2.02
CA ALA A 59 15.71 2.28 -1.11
C ALA A 59 15.47 1.07 -0.19
N GLN A 60 14.24 0.91 0.34
CA GLN A 60 13.86 -0.25 1.17
C GLN A 60 13.89 -1.56 0.36
N ALA A 61 13.36 -1.57 -0.85
CA ALA A 61 13.34 -2.75 -1.71
C ALA A 61 14.77 -3.19 -2.11
N THR A 62 15.63 -2.22 -2.43
CA THR A 62 17.04 -2.47 -2.74
C THR A 62 17.79 -3.05 -1.54
N ALA A 63 17.56 -2.52 -0.34
CA ALA A 63 18.13 -3.04 0.89
C ALA A 63 17.65 -4.48 1.18
N ALA A 64 16.34 -4.73 1.01
CA ALA A 64 15.76 -6.07 1.18
C ALA A 64 16.36 -7.07 0.17
N GLU A 65 16.52 -6.67 -1.09
CA GLU A 65 17.16 -7.50 -2.11
C GLU A 65 18.59 -7.87 -1.71
N ALA A 66 19.38 -6.91 -1.25
CA ALA A 66 20.76 -7.14 -0.81
C ALA A 66 20.82 -8.09 0.40
N GLU A 67 19.93 -7.91 1.37
CA GLU A 67 19.83 -8.82 2.52
C GLU A 67 19.49 -10.25 2.11
N ILE A 68 18.52 -10.42 1.22
CA ILE A 68 18.09 -11.73 0.72
C ILE A 68 19.24 -12.43 -0.04
N LYS A 69 19.96 -11.70 -0.89
CA LYS A 69 21.12 -12.23 -1.62
C LYS A 69 22.23 -12.71 -0.68
N THR A 70 22.37 -12.09 0.50
CA THR A 70 23.35 -12.50 1.51
C THR A 70 22.82 -13.54 2.51
N GLY A 71 21.61 -14.09 2.27
CA GLY A 71 20.99 -15.12 3.12
C GLY A 71 20.31 -14.58 4.37
N LYS A 72 20.19 -13.28 4.54
CA LYS A 72 19.45 -12.65 5.64
C LYS A 72 17.97 -12.61 5.28
N TRP A 73 17.20 -13.56 5.79
CA TRP A 73 15.77 -13.63 5.58
C TRP A 73 15.00 -13.21 6.82
N ARG A 74 14.11 -12.21 6.71
CA ARG A 74 13.33 -11.66 7.84
C ARG A 74 11.94 -12.31 7.98
N GLY A 75 11.48 -13.05 6.98
CA GLY A 75 10.18 -13.73 7.03
C GLY A 75 9.29 -13.43 5.82
N PRO A 76 8.00 -13.80 5.88
CA PRO A 76 7.09 -13.78 4.72
C PRO A 76 6.84 -12.41 4.08
N LEU A 77 7.04 -11.33 4.81
CA LEU A 77 6.84 -9.97 4.30
C LEU A 77 8.13 -9.30 3.82
N HIS A 78 9.27 -10.00 3.88
CA HIS A 78 10.55 -9.42 3.49
C HIS A 78 10.58 -9.07 1.99
N GLY A 79 10.70 -7.77 1.70
CA GLY A 79 10.69 -7.24 0.33
C GLY A 79 9.29 -7.09 -0.28
N ILE A 80 8.22 -7.37 0.47
CA ILE A 80 6.84 -7.22 0.00
C ILE A 80 6.38 -5.77 0.14
N PRO A 81 5.90 -5.12 -0.95
CA PRO A 81 5.33 -3.78 -0.88
C PRO A 81 4.02 -3.74 -0.08
N VAL A 82 3.92 -2.80 0.85
CA VAL A 82 2.75 -2.63 1.73
C VAL A 82 2.32 -1.16 1.76
N ALA A 83 1.04 -0.91 1.54
CA ALA A 83 0.43 0.40 1.73
C ALA A 83 -0.14 0.53 3.16
N ILE A 84 0.06 1.68 3.78
CA ILE A 84 -0.40 1.95 5.14
C ILE A 84 -1.58 2.90 5.10
N LYS A 85 -2.70 2.52 5.73
CA LYS A 85 -3.84 3.43 5.90
C LYS A 85 -3.38 4.71 6.59
N ASP A 86 -3.85 5.86 6.11
CA ASP A 86 -3.42 7.17 6.62
C ASP A 86 -3.91 7.50 8.04
N PHE A 87 -4.42 6.51 8.73
CA PHE A 87 -4.75 6.52 10.14
C PHE A 87 -3.58 6.10 11.04
N TYR A 88 -2.71 5.22 10.55
CA TYR A 88 -1.60 4.68 11.32
C TYR A 88 -0.38 5.58 11.23
N ASP A 89 0.08 6.05 12.38
CA ASP A 89 1.28 6.86 12.48
C ASP A 89 2.48 6.16 11.87
N THR A 90 3.15 6.89 10.97
CA THR A 90 4.35 6.42 10.28
C THR A 90 5.41 7.49 10.46
N ALA A 91 6.46 7.17 11.21
CA ALA A 91 7.49 8.14 11.58
C ALA A 91 8.12 8.82 10.36
N GLY A 92 8.18 10.15 10.38
CA GLY A 92 8.73 10.96 9.30
C GLY A 92 7.84 11.08 8.05
N ILE A 93 6.65 10.50 8.06
CA ILE A 93 5.72 10.53 6.91
C ILE A 93 4.41 11.18 7.33
N LYS A 94 3.89 12.08 6.49
CA LYS A 94 2.60 12.72 6.75
C LYS A 94 1.54 11.67 7.05
N THR A 95 0.83 11.86 8.17
CA THR A 95 -0.27 10.99 8.60
C THR A 95 -1.40 11.87 9.08
N THR A 96 -2.44 11.98 8.25
CA THR A 96 -3.42 13.07 8.31
C THR A 96 -4.80 12.61 8.77
N ALA A 97 -5.05 11.30 8.84
CA ALA A 97 -6.38 10.72 9.05
C ALA A 97 -7.43 11.28 8.07
N ALA A 98 -7.01 11.67 6.85
CA ALA A 98 -7.80 12.34 5.83
C ALA A 98 -8.56 13.59 6.35
N PHE A 99 -7.99 14.29 7.34
CA PHE A 99 -8.59 15.44 7.99
C PHE A 99 -7.74 16.70 7.79
N GLU A 100 -8.38 17.82 7.39
CA GLU A 100 -7.70 19.06 7.04
C GLU A 100 -6.79 19.59 8.14
N ARG A 101 -7.23 19.53 9.41
CA ARG A 101 -6.43 20.02 10.55
C ARG A 101 -5.12 19.25 10.74
N PHE A 102 -5.02 18.04 10.21
CA PHE A 102 -3.84 17.18 10.31
C PHE A 102 -3.07 17.07 8.99
N LYS A 103 -3.43 17.84 7.96
CA LYS A 103 -2.83 17.76 6.61
C LYS A 103 -1.30 17.87 6.58
N ASP A 104 -0.72 18.54 7.57
CA ASP A 104 0.72 18.72 7.68
C ASP A 104 1.35 17.98 8.88
N ARG A 105 0.55 17.15 9.55
CA ARG A 105 1.02 16.39 10.71
C ARG A 105 2.01 15.29 10.29
N VAL A 106 3.20 15.31 10.89
CA VAL A 106 4.23 14.29 10.71
C VAL A 106 4.53 13.66 12.07
N PRO A 107 4.19 12.39 12.29
CA PRO A 107 4.50 11.71 13.54
C PRO A 107 6.00 11.47 13.72
N HIS A 108 6.46 11.48 14.98
CA HIS A 108 7.85 11.17 15.32
C HIS A 108 8.09 9.68 15.62
N LYS A 109 7.00 8.91 15.78
CA LYS A 109 7.06 7.47 16.10
C LYS A 109 6.11 6.70 15.20
N ASP A 110 6.51 5.48 14.87
CA ASP A 110 5.63 4.53 14.19
C ASP A 110 4.54 4.00 15.14
N ALA A 111 3.36 3.78 14.62
CA ALA A 111 2.38 2.90 15.27
C ALA A 111 2.98 1.49 15.40
N VAL A 112 2.59 0.76 16.43
CA VAL A 112 3.14 -0.59 16.72
C VAL A 112 3.06 -1.53 15.52
N GLY A 113 1.93 -1.53 14.80
CA GLY A 113 1.78 -2.36 13.60
C GLY A 113 2.73 -1.95 12.47
N VAL A 114 2.95 -0.64 12.28
CA VAL A 114 3.88 -0.13 11.27
C VAL A 114 5.32 -0.51 11.61
N ALA A 115 5.72 -0.37 12.88
CA ALA A 115 7.05 -0.79 13.34
C ALA A 115 7.28 -2.29 13.06
N LYS A 116 6.30 -3.14 13.40
CA LYS A 116 6.38 -4.59 13.14
C LYS A 116 6.46 -4.93 11.64
N LEU A 117 5.76 -4.20 10.78
CA LEU A 117 5.88 -4.38 9.33
C LEU A 117 7.29 -4.05 8.84
N LYS A 118 7.87 -2.94 9.31
CA LYS A 118 9.25 -2.55 8.98
C LYS A 118 10.27 -3.56 9.51
N GLU A 119 10.09 -4.07 10.74
CA GLU A 119 10.93 -5.13 11.32
C GLU A 119 10.89 -6.41 10.49
N ALA A 120 9.70 -6.78 9.99
CA ALA A 120 9.51 -7.92 9.11
C ALA A 120 10.09 -7.71 7.69
N GLY A 121 10.63 -6.52 7.39
CA GLY A 121 11.24 -6.19 6.12
C GLY A 121 10.25 -5.82 5.02
N ALA A 122 9.01 -5.48 5.37
CA ALA A 122 8.04 -4.98 4.40
C ALA A 122 8.47 -3.62 3.84
N VAL A 123 8.19 -3.38 2.56
CA VAL A 123 8.50 -2.14 1.85
C VAL A 123 7.29 -1.22 1.90
N ILE A 124 7.39 -0.09 2.60
CA ILE A 124 6.25 0.84 2.73
C ILE A 124 6.17 1.72 1.49
N ILE A 125 5.12 1.51 0.68
CA ILE A 125 4.95 2.20 -0.62
C ILE A 125 4.16 3.50 -0.56
N GLY A 126 3.41 3.73 0.52
CA GLY A 126 2.62 4.95 0.64
C GLY A 126 1.54 4.91 1.71
N LYS A 127 0.80 6.03 1.77
CA LYS A 127 -0.36 6.20 2.66
C LYS A 127 -1.64 6.17 1.85
N THR A 128 -2.57 5.32 2.25
CA THR A 128 -3.85 5.18 1.54
C THR A 128 -4.89 6.16 2.06
N ASN A 129 -5.71 6.66 1.13
CA ASN A 129 -6.85 7.48 1.46
C ASN A 129 -7.89 6.72 2.28
N MET A 130 -8.75 7.45 2.98
CA MET A 130 -9.70 6.88 3.91
C MET A 130 -10.86 7.85 4.16
N HIS A 131 -11.91 7.38 4.79
CA HIS A 131 -12.93 8.26 5.36
C HIS A 131 -12.31 9.08 6.50
N ARG A 132 -12.63 10.38 6.54
CA ARG A 132 -12.09 11.33 7.52
C ARG A 132 -12.19 10.77 8.95
N LEU A 133 -11.08 10.86 9.69
CA LEU A 133 -10.94 10.38 11.09
C LEU A 133 -11.28 8.90 11.29
N GLY A 134 -11.57 8.15 10.23
CA GLY A 134 -12.00 6.75 10.34
C GLY A 134 -13.43 6.55 10.82
N GLU A 135 -14.25 7.58 10.87
CA GLU A 135 -15.62 7.53 11.44
C GLU A 135 -16.63 6.88 10.49
N GLY A 136 -16.35 6.83 9.20
CA GLY A 136 -17.29 6.31 8.20
C GLY A 136 -16.76 5.13 7.41
N THR A 137 -17.69 4.46 6.72
CA THR A 137 -17.43 3.23 5.95
C THR A 137 -17.44 3.44 4.44
N THR A 138 -17.81 4.65 3.97
CA THR A 138 -18.02 4.89 2.53
C THR A 138 -16.79 5.31 1.77
N GLY A 139 -15.84 5.96 2.42
CA GLY A 139 -14.68 6.58 1.78
C GLY A 139 -14.99 7.86 0.99
N LEU A 140 -16.21 8.40 1.14
CA LEU A 140 -16.64 9.59 0.40
C LEU A 140 -16.19 10.89 1.06
N ASP A 141 -16.14 10.94 2.39
CA ASP A 141 -15.71 12.10 3.16
C ASP A 141 -14.22 12.01 3.47
N SER A 142 -13.40 12.66 2.66
CA SER A 142 -11.96 12.81 2.84
C SER A 142 -11.56 14.22 2.42
N TYR A 143 -10.64 14.83 3.18
CA TYR A 143 -10.02 16.11 2.78
C TYR A 143 -9.36 16.06 1.40
N PHE A 144 -8.89 14.89 1.00
CA PHE A 144 -8.22 14.65 -0.29
C PHE A 144 -9.21 14.23 -1.40
N GLY A 145 -10.52 14.28 -1.13
CA GLY A 145 -11.56 13.85 -2.04
C GLY A 145 -11.95 12.38 -1.87
N PRO A 146 -13.07 11.97 -2.48
CA PRO A 146 -13.62 10.62 -2.34
C PRO A 146 -12.72 9.55 -2.95
N VAL A 147 -12.78 8.35 -2.37
CA VAL A 147 -12.19 7.15 -2.96
C VAL A 147 -13.21 6.47 -3.86
N HIS A 148 -12.79 6.12 -5.07
CA HIS A 148 -13.66 5.49 -6.05
C HIS A 148 -13.50 3.97 -6.08
N ASN A 149 -14.62 3.27 -6.34
CA ASN A 149 -14.62 1.83 -6.48
C ASN A 149 -14.07 1.44 -7.87
N PRO A 150 -13.00 0.62 -7.93
CA PRO A 150 -12.39 0.24 -9.22
C PRO A 150 -13.30 -0.65 -10.08
N TRP A 151 -14.22 -1.39 -9.46
CA TRP A 151 -15.13 -2.31 -10.17
C TRP A 151 -16.35 -1.58 -10.73
N SER A 152 -16.83 -0.56 -10.04
CA SER A 152 -17.99 0.22 -10.44
C SER A 152 -17.91 1.66 -9.91
N PRO A 153 -17.60 2.62 -10.78
CA PRO A 153 -17.45 4.02 -10.39
C PRO A 153 -18.72 4.66 -9.79
N GLN A 154 -19.87 4.00 -9.96
CA GLN A 154 -21.16 4.45 -9.43
C GLN A 154 -21.44 3.94 -8.01
N HIS A 155 -20.59 3.03 -7.51
CA HIS A 155 -20.69 2.49 -6.17
C HIS A 155 -19.58 3.03 -5.27
N ILE A 156 -19.85 3.07 -3.97
CA ILE A 156 -18.85 3.42 -2.97
C ILE A 156 -17.73 2.37 -2.96
N ALA A 157 -16.53 2.78 -2.58
CA ALA A 157 -15.42 1.82 -2.38
C ALA A 157 -15.73 0.83 -1.26
N GLY A 158 -16.47 1.29 -0.24
CA GLY A 158 -16.96 0.47 0.88
C GLY A 158 -15.85 0.06 1.86
N GLY A 159 -16.29 -0.28 3.08
CA GLY A 159 -15.40 -0.79 4.13
C GLY A 159 -14.79 0.30 5.02
N PHE A 160 -14.61 -0.04 6.29
CA PHE A 160 -13.93 0.81 7.28
C PHE A 160 -12.44 1.02 6.94
N ILE A 161 -11.89 0.08 6.19
CA ILE A 161 -10.55 0.13 5.61
C ILE A 161 -10.74 0.11 4.09
N ILE A 162 -10.29 1.15 3.41
CA ILE A 162 -10.29 1.15 1.96
C ILE A 162 -9.23 0.17 1.51
N ARG A 163 -9.68 -0.94 0.96
CA ARG A 163 -8.80 -1.94 0.36
C ARG A 163 -8.37 -1.45 -1.00
N ILE A 164 -7.09 -1.26 -1.17
CA ILE A 164 -6.50 -1.11 -2.48
C ILE A 164 -5.97 -2.45 -2.87
N SER A 165 -6.71 -3.16 -3.70
CA SER A 165 -6.12 -4.24 -4.48
C SER A 165 -5.30 -3.57 -5.57
N SER A 166 -4.02 -3.45 -5.38
CA SER A 166 -3.14 -3.06 -6.47
C SER A 166 -3.00 -4.24 -7.41
N SER A 167 -3.37 -4.05 -8.60
CA SER A 167 -3.40 -5.08 -9.59
C SER A 167 -2.29 -4.91 -10.61
N SER A 168 -1.25 -5.46 -10.39
CA SER A 168 -0.11 -6.02 -11.05
C SER A 168 0.92 -6.47 -10.05
N CYS A 169 0.71 -6.08 -8.96
CA CYS A 169 0.45 -6.81 -7.73
C CYS A 169 -1.05 -7.11 -7.63
N ASP A 170 -1.60 -7.68 -8.66
CA ASP A 170 -3.01 -7.88 -8.85
C ASP A 170 -3.50 -9.02 -7.99
N ARG A 171 -3.93 -8.75 -6.90
CA ARG A 171 -4.87 -9.37 -5.98
C ARG A 171 -4.50 -9.24 -4.53
N HIS A 172 -3.28 -9.14 -4.06
CA HIS A 172 -3.01 -9.41 -2.66
C HIS A 172 -1.88 -8.62 -1.99
N VAL A 173 -1.83 -7.30 -2.10
CA VAL A 173 -1.14 -6.57 -1.04
C VAL A 173 -2.16 -5.92 -0.14
N LEU A 174 -2.72 -6.75 0.72
CA LEU A 174 -3.69 -6.38 1.73
C LEU A 174 -3.18 -6.82 3.09
N CYS A 175 -2.50 -5.92 3.80
CA CYS A 175 -2.46 -6.07 5.24
C CYS A 175 -3.83 -5.66 5.78
N HIS A 176 -4.66 -6.67 6.04
CA HIS A 176 -5.90 -6.55 6.75
C HIS A 176 -5.58 -6.49 8.25
N PHE A 177 -5.57 -5.29 8.81
CA PHE A 177 -5.70 -5.14 10.23
C PHE A 177 -7.19 -4.83 10.51
N GLY A 178 -7.98 -5.87 10.65
CA GLY A 178 -9.32 -5.81 11.18
C GLY A 178 -9.28 -5.70 12.69
N HIS A 179 -10.20 -4.88 13.22
CA HIS A 179 -10.56 -4.54 14.61
C HIS A 179 -9.61 -3.63 15.33
#